data_323ca4279ad8953df4ae79fa7b859704
#
_entry.id   323ca4279ad8953df4ae79fa7b859704
#
_cell.length_a   1.000
_cell.length_b   1.000
_cell.length_c   1.000
_cell.angle_alpha   90.00
_cell.angle_beta   90.00
_cell.angle_gamma   90.00
#
_symmetry.space_group_name_H-M   'P 1'
#
loop_
_entity.id
_entity.type
_entity.pdbx_description
1 polymer ?
#
loop_
_entity_poly.entity_id
_entity_poly.type
_entity_poly.pdbx_seq_one_letter_code
_entity_poly.pdbx_strand_id
1 'polypeptide(L)'
;MTLGSRGDMEPYLALGEELSDAGHEVAFCMPEQFRALASEVSLHFFPMTHEYLDLIDSPDVKKITGQIGSGLSRIRTLFKLLRETKPIQEQLIRDQRDADLSFNPDKIIYHIKCAYPVMAALRMRCSVELLIPMPCLLHPVQELPAIGMGQYNNKWWNKMSYRLTNSAMISQAVIGYGNKIMTEWDWAPLKRKEVRHFLLNNLPVEYAISKRLFPQPPYWPEHVKVTDFRERNKSKHWEPSEDLIQFIEKFQDP
;
A
#
# COMPACT_ATOMS: atom_id res chain seq x y z
N MET A 1 -3.35 2.54 -7.85
CA MET A 1 -3.67 3.34 -6.64
C MET A 1 -2.68 3.00 -5.54
N THR A 2 -1.94 3.98 -5.01
CA THR A 2 -0.98 3.71 -3.92
C THR A 2 -0.92 4.85 -2.92
N LEU A 3 -0.63 4.51 -1.65
CA LEU A 3 -0.62 5.42 -0.51
C LEU A 3 0.56 5.11 0.41
N GLY A 4 1.32 6.13 0.78
CA GLY A 4 2.44 6.00 1.70
C GLY A 4 3.64 6.87 1.31
N SER A 5 4.83 6.44 1.65
CA SER A 5 6.09 7.12 1.34
C SER A 5 6.51 6.92 -0.12
N ARG A 6 7.59 7.58 -0.54
CA ARG A 6 8.17 7.39 -1.88
C ARG A 6 8.50 5.92 -2.18
N GLY A 7 8.93 5.15 -1.17
CA GLY A 7 9.19 3.72 -1.32
C GLY A 7 7.94 2.89 -1.64
N ASP A 8 6.75 3.36 -1.23
CA ASP A 8 5.47 2.76 -1.59
C ASP A 8 5.03 3.16 -3.02
N MET A 9 5.54 4.29 -3.57
CA MET A 9 5.18 4.79 -4.92
C MET A 9 6.03 4.14 -6.02
N GLU A 10 7.33 4.01 -5.82
CA GLU A 10 8.29 3.57 -6.85
C GLU A 10 7.94 2.23 -7.53
N PRO A 11 7.50 1.17 -6.81
CA PRO A 11 7.09 -0.08 -7.47
C PRO A 11 5.87 0.07 -8.39
N TYR A 12 4.95 0.99 -8.06
CA TYR A 12 3.78 1.27 -8.89
C TYR A 12 4.13 2.11 -10.12
N LEU A 13 5.08 3.02 -9.98
CA LEU A 13 5.60 3.79 -11.11
C LEU A 13 6.35 2.88 -12.08
N ALA A 14 7.18 1.96 -11.59
CA ALA A 14 7.87 0.97 -12.40
C ALA A 14 6.88 0.08 -13.17
N LEU A 15 5.84 -0.42 -12.49
CA LEU A 15 4.79 -1.19 -13.15
C LEU A 15 4.02 -0.34 -14.16
N GLY A 16 3.78 0.94 -13.87
CA GLY A 16 3.13 1.86 -14.80
C GLY A 16 3.97 2.10 -16.06
N GLU A 17 5.30 2.21 -15.95
CA GLU A 17 6.21 2.26 -17.09
C GLU A 17 6.10 0.99 -17.94
N GLU A 18 6.16 -0.19 -17.32
CA GLU A 18 6.03 -1.49 -18.01
C GLU A 18 4.70 -1.61 -18.75
N LEU A 19 3.59 -1.21 -18.14
CA LEU A 19 2.26 -1.26 -18.73
C LEU A 19 2.12 -0.24 -19.87
N SER A 20 2.64 0.97 -19.70
CA SER A 20 2.63 2.00 -20.75
C SER A 20 3.45 1.59 -21.96
N ASP A 21 4.64 1.00 -21.74
CA ASP A 21 5.49 0.46 -22.81
C ASP A 21 4.81 -0.73 -23.54
N ALA A 22 3.93 -1.47 -22.85
CA ALA A 22 3.09 -2.52 -23.44
C ALA A 22 1.83 -2.00 -24.17
N GLY A 23 1.60 -0.67 -24.21
CA GLY A 23 0.50 -0.02 -24.91
C GLY A 23 -0.78 0.11 -24.10
N HIS A 24 -0.74 -0.07 -22.79
CA HIS A 24 -1.89 0.21 -21.91
C HIS A 24 -1.98 1.69 -21.58
N GLU A 25 -3.20 2.18 -21.43
CA GLU A 25 -3.46 3.48 -20.84
C GLU A 25 -3.37 3.39 -19.32
N VAL A 26 -2.49 4.18 -18.71
CA VAL A 26 -2.16 4.12 -17.27
C VAL A 26 -2.58 5.39 -16.58
N ALA A 27 -3.22 5.27 -15.42
CA ALA A 27 -3.52 6.38 -14.53
C ALA A 27 -2.99 6.12 -13.11
N PHE A 28 -2.49 7.16 -12.47
CA PHE A 28 -2.04 7.09 -11.07
C PHE A 28 -3.01 7.83 -10.15
N CYS A 29 -3.44 7.14 -9.11
CA CYS A 29 -4.13 7.74 -7.97
C CYS A 29 -3.20 7.65 -6.76
N MET A 30 -2.60 8.78 -6.39
CA MET A 30 -1.53 8.92 -5.39
C MET A 30 -1.68 10.24 -4.61
N PRO A 31 -1.04 10.38 -3.43
CA PRO A 31 -0.98 11.67 -2.75
C PRO A 31 -0.42 12.78 -3.65
N GLU A 32 -1.01 13.98 -3.55
CA GLU A 32 -0.69 15.13 -4.43
C GLU A 32 0.81 15.44 -4.51
N GLN A 33 1.56 15.23 -3.43
CA GLN A 33 3.01 15.47 -3.38
C GLN A 33 3.82 14.67 -4.41
N PHE A 34 3.24 13.59 -4.94
CA PHE A 34 3.89 12.72 -5.93
C PHE A 34 3.47 13.00 -7.37
N ARG A 35 2.71 14.08 -7.62
CA ARG A 35 2.28 14.46 -8.97
C ARG A 35 3.45 14.59 -9.96
N ALA A 36 4.50 15.31 -9.57
CA ALA A 36 5.67 15.48 -10.43
C ALA A 36 6.34 14.14 -10.76
N LEU A 37 6.42 13.23 -9.77
CA LEU A 37 7.01 11.91 -9.95
C LEU A 37 6.14 11.01 -10.85
N ALA A 38 4.81 11.10 -10.72
CA ALA A 38 3.87 10.34 -11.54
C ALA A 38 3.82 10.85 -12.99
N SER A 39 4.00 12.16 -13.20
CA SER A 39 4.00 12.79 -14.53
C SER A 39 5.18 12.36 -15.41
N GLU A 40 6.23 11.80 -14.81
CA GLU A 40 7.34 11.18 -15.55
C GLU A 40 6.91 9.91 -16.32
N VAL A 41 5.80 9.29 -15.90
CA VAL A 41 5.31 8.00 -16.44
C VAL A 41 4.00 8.16 -17.19
N SER A 42 3.05 8.95 -16.66
CA SER A 42 1.71 9.11 -17.22
C SER A 42 1.16 10.52 -17.02
N LEU A 43 0.37 10.98 -17.99
CA LEU A 43 -0.35 12.25 -17.92
C LEU A 43 -1.61 12.17 -17.05
N HIS A 44 -2.15 10.96 -16.82
CA HIS A 44 -3.36 10.75 -16.03
C HIS A 44 -3.03 10.60 -14.54
N PHE A 45 -3.25 11.67 -13.80
CA PHE A 45 -3.00 11.73 -12.37
C PHE A 45 -4.24 12.20 -11.60
N PHE A 46 -4.65 11.40 -10.64
CA PHE A 46 -5.77 11.68 -9.73
C PHE A 46 -5.22 11.86 -8.31
N PRO A 47 -5.35 13.06 -7.73
CA PRO A 47 -4.78 13.33 -6.42
C PRO A 47 -5.55 12.64 -5.30
N MET A 48 -4.83 12.14 -4.31
CA MET A 48 -5.36 11.85 -2.98
C MET A 48 -4.93 12.96 -2.02
N THR A 49 -5.74 13.19 -0.96
CA THR A 49 -5.42 14.17 0.07
C THR A 49 -4.02 13.97 0.65
N HIS A 50 -3.30 15.07 0.88
CA HIS A 50 -1.94 15.07 1.44
C HIS A 50 -1.92 14.87 2.96
N GLU A 51 -3.03 15.14 3.65
CA GLU A 51 -3.15 15.12 5.11
C GLU A 51 -2.70 13.79 5.75
N TYR A 52 -2.79 12.68 5.02
CA TYR A 52 -2.33 11.38 5.50
C TYR A 52 -0.81 11.34 5.73
N LEU A 53 -0.02 11.92 4.82
CA LEU A 53 1.43 11.97 4.96
C LEU A 53 1.86 12.95 6.05
N ASP A 54 1.22 14.10 6.13
CA ASP A 54 1.45 15.08 7.19
C ASP A 54 1.19 14.48 8.58
N LEU A 55 0.14 13.65 8.69
CA LEU A 55 -0.16 12.94 9.93
C LEU A 55 0.91 11.89 10.28
N ILE A 56 1.37 11.09 9.32
CA ILE A 56 2.42 10.09 9.54
C ILE A 56 3.72 10.76 9.97
N ASP A 57 4.04 11.90 9.39
CA ASP A 57 5.23 12.69 9.73
C ASP A 57 5.11 13.49 11.04
N SER A 58 3.92 13.49 11.63
CA SER A 58 3.66 14.22 12.87
C SER A 58 4.52 13.73 14.05
N PRO A 59 4.90 14.61 14.98
CA PRO A 59 5.67 14.23 16.18
C PRO A 59 4.98 13.16 17.02
N ASP A 60 3.65 13.14 17.06
CA ASP A 60 2.86 12.18 17.83
C ASP A 60 2.99 10.76 17.26
N VAL A 61 2.97 10.58 15.94
CA VAL A 61 3.19 9.28 15.29
C VAL A 61 4.64 8.84 15.46
N LYS A 62 5.60 9.74 15.27
CA LYS A 62 7.04 9.45 15.49
C LYS A 62 7.34 8.99 16.92
N LYS A 63 6.65 9.54 17.93
CA LYS A 63 6.77 9.08 19.33
C LYS A 63 6.25 7.66 19.55
N ILE A 64 5.15 7.27 18.89
CA ILE A 64 4.58 5.91 19.01
C ILE A 64 5.50 4.90 18.32
N THR A 65 5.96 5.19 17.11
CA THR A 65 6.84 4.32 16.33
C THR A 65 8.24 4.24 16.90
N GLY A 66 8.75 5.33 17.51
CA GLY A 66 10.08 5.43 18.12
C GLY A 66 10.23 4.77 19.50
N GLN A 67 9.25 4.01 19.99
CA GLN A 67 9.26 3.34 21.30
C GLN A 67 9.41 4.27 22.53
N ILE A 68 9.20 5.56 22.40
CA ILE A 68 9.32 6.54 23.48
C ILE A 68 7.98 6.70 24.21
N GLY A 69 7.92 6.40 25.52
CA GLY A 69 6.77 6.62 26.40
C GLY A 69 6.26 5.39 27.17
N SER A 70 5.48 5.60 28.24
CA SER A 70 4.83 4.56 29.03
C SER A 70 3.64 3.92 28.29
N GLY A 71 3.27 2.67 28.63
CA GLY A 71 2.18 1.93 27.97
C GLY A 71 0.84 2.68 27.93
N LEU A 72 0.47 3.37 29.01
CA LEU A 72 -0.76 4.17 29.11
C LEU A 72 -0.74 5.41 28.20
N SER A 73 0.41 6.09 28.09
CA SER A 73 0.62 7.23 27.20
C SER A 73 0.45 6.80 25.73
N ARG A 74 1.02 5.65 25.36
CA ARG A 74 0.88 5.08 23.99
C ARG A 74 -0.56 4.77 23.64
N ILE A 75 -1.32 4.17 24.55
CA ILE A 75 -2.73 3.85 24.34
C ILE A 75 -3.54 5.13 24.10
N ARG A 76 -3.34 6.17 24.91
CA ARG A 76 -4.01 7.46 24.72
C ARG A 76 -3.70 8.10 23.37
N THR A 77 -2.41 8.13 23.00
CA THR A 77 -1.98 8.69 21.71
C THR A 77 -2.51 7.87 20.55
N LEU A 78 -2.57 6.54 20.67
CA LEU A 78 -3.17 5.67 19.67
C LEU A 78 -4.66 6.00 19.47
N PHE A 79 -5.45 6.14 20.53
CA PHE A 79 -6.87 6.52 20.43
C PHE A 79 -7.06 7.92 19.82
N LYS A 80 -6.20 8.88 20.18
CA LYS A 80 -6.19 10.21 19.55
C LYS A 80 -5.96 10.11 18.05
N LEU A 81 -4.91 9.40 17.64
CA LEU A 81 -4.58 9.18 16.23
C LEU A 81 -5.71 8.48 15.47
N LEU A 82 -6.29 7.43 16.02
CA LEU A 82 -7.43 6.74 15.39
C LEU A 82 -8.63 7.66 15.15
N ARG A 83 -8.85 8.61 16.05
CA ARG A 83 -9.91 9.61 15.89
C ARG A 83 -9.56 10.66 14.84
N GLU A 84 -8.31 11.14 14.83
CA GLU A 84 -7.84 12.15 13.89
C GLU A 84 -7.67 11.60 12.47
N THR A 85 -7.30 10.32 12.32
CA THR A 85 -7.16 9.66 11.01
C THR A 85 -8.50 9.36 10.34
N LYS A 86 -9.58 9.27 11.10
CA LYS A 86 -10.87 8.86 10.55
C LYS A 86 -11.37 9.74 9.39
N PRO A 87 -11.46 11.08 9.50
CA PRO A 87 -11.89 11.93 8.39
C PRO A 87 -10.94 11.83 7.18
N ILE A 88 -9.65 11.73 7.44
CA ILE A 88 -8.63 11.57 6.40
C ILE A 88 -8.83 10.26 5.63
N GLN A 89 -9.08 9.16 6.33
CA GLN A 89 -9.33 7.85 5.70
C GLN A 89 -10.65 7.86 4.90
N GLU A 90 -11.69 8.51 5.40
CA GLU A 90 -12.95 8.68 4.69
C GLU A 90 -12.74 9.50 3.40
N GLN A 91 -11.92 10.56 3.43
CA GLN A 91 -11.59 11.35 2.24
C GLN A 91 -10.75 10.55 1.23
N LEU A 92 -9.74 9.82 1.69
CA LEU A 92 -8.94 8.94 0.81
C LEU A 92 -9.80 7.92 0.05
N ILE A 93 -10.82 7.36 0.70
CA ILE A 93 -11.75 6.43 0.03
C ILE A 93 -12.56 7.15 -1.05
N ARG A 94 -12.98 8.42 -0.80
CA ARG A 94 -13.70 9.23 -1.80
C ARG A 94 -12.79 9.58 -2.98
N ASP A 95 -11.56 10.04 -2.71
CA ASP A 95 -10.59 10.39 -3.76
C ASP A 95 -10.31 9.18 -4.68
N GLN A 96 -10.17 7.99 -4.09
CA GLN A 96 -9.97 6.74 -4.85
C GLN A 96 -11.18 6.38 -5.72
N ARG A 97 -12.41 6.59 -5.21
CA ARG A 97 -13.64 6.37 -5.99
C ARG A 97 -13.76 7.37 -7.13
N ASP A 98 -13.49 8.64 -6.86
CA ASP A 98 -13.58 9.69 -7.87
C ASP A 98 -12.58 9.45 -9.01
N ALA A 99 -11.38 8.96 -8.68
CA ALA A 99 -10.40 8.52 -9.66
C ALA A 99 -10.91 7.34 -10.50
N ASP A 100 -11.51 6.32 -9.87
CA ASP A 100 -12.08 5.16 -10.55
C ASP A 100 -13.20 5.56 -11.52
N LEU A 101 -14.15 6.36 -11.05
CA LEU A 101 -15.29 6.82 -11.87
C LEU A 101 -14.86 7.76 -13.02
N SER A 102 -13.81 8.56 -12.80
CA SER A 102 -13.33 9.52 -13.81
C SER A 102 -12.52 8.85 -14.90
N PHE A 103 -11.69 7.87 -14.56
CA PHE A 103 -10.84 7.16 -15.50
C PHE A 103 -11.51 5.92 -16.10
N ASN A 104 -12.42 5.29 -15.36
CA ASN A 104 -13.13 4.06 -15.70
C ASN A 104 -12.20 2.94 -16.16
N PRO A 105 -11.26 2.46 -15.34
CA PRO A 105 -10.25 1.49 -15.71
C PRO A 105 -10.83 0.08 -15.86
N ASP A 106 -10.26 -0.73 -16.75
CA ASP A 106 -10.55 -2.17 -16.83
C ASP A 106 -10.02 -2.93 -15.60
N LYS A 107 -8.96 -2.42 -14.98
CA LYS A 107 -8.31 -3.05 -13.82
C LYS A 107 -7.69 -2.02 -12.88
N ILE A 108 -7.85 -2.25 -11.58
CA ILE A 108 -7.21 -1.44 -10.53
C ILE A 108 -6.11 -2.25 -9.85
N ILE A 109 -4.85 -1.81 -9.98
CA ILE A 109 -3.74 -2.33 -9.19
C ILE A 109 -3.54 -1.40 -8.00
N TYR A 110 -3.54 -1.96 -6.79
CA TYR A 110 -3.61 -1.12 -5.59
C TYR A 110 -2.70 -1.58 -4.46
N HIS A 111 -2.35 -0.63 -3.58
CA HIS A 111 -1.60 -0.86 -2.36
C HIS A 111 -2.53 -1.21 -1.20
N ILE A 112 -2.08 -2.05 -0.28
CA ILE A 112 -2.88 -2.55 0.86
C ILE A 112 -3.46 -1.44 1.76
N LYS A 113 -2.91 -0.23 1.72
CA LYS A 113 -3.43 0.95 2.43
C LYS A 113 -4.63 1.60 1.73
N CYS A 114 -4.93 1.23 0.48
CA CYS A 114 -6.09 1.72 -0.27
C CYS A 114 -7.29 0.80 -0.01
N ALA A 115 -8.36 1.33 0.59
CA ALA A 115 -9.53 0.53 0.99
C ALA A 115 -10.60 0.43 -0.10
N TYR A 116 -10.75 1.48 -0.93
CA TYR A 116 -11.78 1.53 -1.97
C TYR A 116 -11.75 0.35 -2.97
N PRO A 117 -10.59 -0.12 -3.49
CA PRO A 117 -10.57 -1.19 -4.48
C PRO A 117 -11.21 -2.49 -3.98
N VAL A 118 -11.10 -2.80 -2.68
CA VAL A 118 -11.78 -3.96 -2.07
C VAL A 118 -13.30 -3.77 -2.09
N MET A 119 -13.77 -2.55 -1.85
CA MET A 119 -15.20 -2.21 -1.87
C MET A 119 -15.75 -2.29 -3.30
N ALA A 120 -15.03 -1.73 -4.28
CA ALA A 120 -15.36 -1.78 -5.69
C ALA A 120 -15.43 -3.22 -6.22
N ALA A 121 -14.43 -4.05 -5.90
CA ALA A 121 -14.41 -5.45 -6.30
C ALA A 121 -15.62 -6.24 -5.78
N LEU A 122 -16.01 -6.00 -4.52
CA LEU A 122 -17.11 -6.72 -3.87
C LEU A 122 -18.51 -6.19 -4.22
N ARG A 123 -18.64 -4.96 -4.71
CA ARG A 123 -19.95 -4.35 -5.03
C ARG A 123 -20.15 -4.06 -6.52
N MET A 124 -19.10 -3.66 -7.22
CA MET A 124 -19.16 -3.34 -8.65
C MET A 124 -18.60 -4.45 -9.55
N ARG A 125 -18.01 -5.50 -8.99
CA ARG A 125 -17.27 -6.55 -9.71
C ARG A 125 -16.08 -5.99 -10.51
N CYS A 126 -15.50 -4.89 -10.04
CA CYS A 126 -14.30 -4.32 -10.64
C CYS A 126 -13.13 -5.31 -10.54
N SER A 127 -12.34 -5.43 -11.60
CA SER A 127 -11.13 -6.24 -11.58
C SER A 127 -10.06 -5.53 -10.77
N VAL A 128 -9.55 -6.21 -9.74
CA VAL A 128 -8.54 -5.62 -8.84
C VAL A 128 -7.38 -6.59 -8.61
N GLU A 129 -6.19 -6.03 -8.39
CA GLU A 129 -4.99 -6.76 -8.03
C GLU A 129 -4.21 -6.01 -6.94
N LEU A 130 -3.74 -6.73 -5.95
CA LEU A 130 -3.00 -6.15 -4.83
C LEU A 130 -1.49 -6.32 -5.08
N LEU A 131 -0.77 -5.21 -5.18
CA LEU A 131 0.69 -5.17 -5.22
C LEU A 131 1.23 -4.80 -3.84
N ILE A 132 2.09 -5.64 -3.28
CA ILE A 132 2.68 -5.44 -1.94
C ILE A 132 4.21 -5.36 -2.07
N PRO A 133 4.84 -4.21 -1.79
CA PRO A 133 6.29 -4.06 -1.90
C PRO A 133 7.07 -4.57 -0.67
N MET A 134 6.41 -5.27 0.26
CA MET A 134 7.04 -5.79 1.48
C MET A 134 6.46 -7.15 1.90
N PRO A 135 7.25 -8.01 2.58
CA PRO A 135 6.77 -9.33 3.04
C PRO A 135 5.93 -9.24 4.32
N CYS A 136 5.37 -10.38 4.72
CA CYS A 136 4.76 -10.59 6.05
C CYS A 136 3.58 -9.68 6.40
N LEU A 137 2.76 -9.32 5.40
CA LEU A 137 1.59 -8.46 5.62
C LEU A 137 0.26 -9.23 5.61
N LEU A 138 -0.14 -9.81 4.47
CA LEU A 138 -1.48 -10.37 4.30
C LEU A 138 -1.51 -11.90 4.45
N HIS A 139 -0.67 -12.60 3.70
CA HIS A 139 -0.66 -14.06 3.69
C HIS A 139 0.25 -14.62 4.78
N PRO A 140 -0.24 -15.60 5.58
CA PRO A 140 0.54 -16.16 6.66
C PRO A 140 1.82 -16.84 6.19
N VAL A 141 2.93 -16.56 6.87
CA VAL A 141 4.20 -17.26 6.76
C VAL A 141 4.41 -18.05 8.05
N GLN A 142 4.78 -19.33 7.94
CA GLN A 142 4.94 -20.18 9.13
C GLN A 142 6.22 -19.86 9.90
N GLU A 143 7.24 -19.43 9.18
CA GLU A 143 8.58 -19.17 9.66
C GLU A 143 8.73 -17.77 10.26
N LEU A 144 7.86 -16.83 9.87
CA LEU A 144 7.94 -15.42 10.26
C LEU A 144 6.57 -14.91 10.77
N PRO A 145 6.52 -14.11 11.83
CA PRO A 145 5.30 -13.44 12.27
C PRO A 145 4.91 -12.31 11.31
N ALA A 146 3.68 -11.85 11.43
CA ALA A 146 3.25 -10.63 10.76
C ALA A 146 4.13 -9.43 11.19
N ILE A 147 4.32 -8.49 10.28
CA ILE A 147 5.17 -7.33 10.50
C ILE A 147 4.74 -6.56 11.77
N GLY A 148 5.70 -6.20 12.60
CA GLY A 148 5.45 -5.48 13.87
C GLY A 148 5.04 -6.37 15.07
N MET A 149 4.92 -7.69 14.90
CA MET A 149 4.45 -8.61 15.97
C MET A 149 5.56 -9.28 16.78
N GLY A 150 6.81 -8.83 16.66
CA GLY A 150 7.95 -9.43 17.35
C GLY A 150 8.38 -10.78 16.75
N GLN A 151 9.51 -11.30 17.21
CA GLN A 151 10.03 -12.59 16.72
C GLN A 151 9.73 -13.70 17.74
N TYR A 152 9.00 -14.71 17.30
CA TYR A 152 8.70 -15.92 18.09
C TYR A 152 9.08 -17.14 17.25
N ASN A 153 9.85 -18.04 17.83
CA ASN A 153 10.21 -19.30 17.15
C ASN A 153 9.08 -20.34 17.29
N ASN A 154 7.87 -19.98 16.89
CA ASN A 154 6.69 -20.81 16.99
C ASN A 154 5.75 -20.59 15.79
N LYS A 155 5.64 -21.62 14.94
CA LYS A 155 4.80 -21.59 13.72
C LYS A 155 3.32 -21.29 13.98
N TRP A 156 2.76 -21.79 15.07
CA TRP A 156 1.36 -21.51 15.42
C TRP A 156 1.16 -20.04 15.80
N TRP A 157 2.09 -19.49 16.60
CA TRP A 157 2.02 -18.09 16.99
C TRP A 157 2.25 -17.16 15.79
N ASN A 158 3.18 -17.51 14.90
CA ASN A 158 3.38 -16.77 13.66
C ASN A 158 2.08 -16.70 12.84
N LYS A 159 1.41 -17.82 12.61
CA LYS A 159 0.10 -17.83 11.92
C LYS A 159 -0.98 -17.02 12.65
N MET A 160 -1.00 -17.07 13.98
CA MET A 160 -1.98 -16.32 14.77
C MET A 160 -1.76 -14.81 14.64
N SER A 161 -0.50 -14.35 14.56
CA SER A 161 -0.18 -12.95 14.37
C SER A 161 -0.82 -12.35 13.11
N TYR A 162 -0.82 -13.07 11.98
CA TYR A 162 -1.53 -12.66 10.76
C TYR A 162 -3.05 -12.59 10.95
N ARG A 163 -3.63 -13.51 11.70
CA ARG A 163 -5.07 -13.46 11.96
C ARG A 163 -5.47 -12.23 12.77
N LEU A 164 -4.63 -11.85 13.73
CA LEU A 164 -4.87 -10.67 14.56
C LEU A 164 -4.69 -9.37 13.75
N THR A 165 -3.58 -9.22 13.03
CA THR A 165 -3.30 -8.03 12.22
C THR A 165 -4.31 -7.86 11.09
N ASN A 166 -4.63 -8.92 10.34
CA ASN A 166 -5.64 -8.87 9.27
C ASN A 166 -7.03 -8.56 9.84
N SER A 167 -7.40 -9.15 10.99
CA SER A 167 -8.69 -8.87 11.62
C SER A 167 -8.80 -7.40 12.05
N ALA A 168 -7.72 -6.82 12.60
CA ALA A 168 -7.68 -5.40 12.98
C ALA A 168 -7.77 -4.50 11.74
N MET A 169 -6.95 -4.77 10.72
CA MET A 169 -6.93 -4.02 9.45
C MET A 169 -8.31 -4.02 8.76
N ILE A 170 -8.90 -5.20 8.56
CA ILE A 170 -10.23 -5.34 7.92
C ILE A 170 -11.29 -4.60 8.74
N SER A 171 -11.24 -4.73 10.08
CA SER A 171 -12.23 -4.12 10.95
C SER A 171 -12.19 -2.61 10.91
N GLN A 172 -11.01 -2.03 10.82
CA GLN A 172 -10.82 -0.59 10.87
C GLN A 172 -10.95 0.04 9.48
N ALA A 173 -10.16 -0.41 8.51
CA ALA A 173 -10.09 0.24 7.21
C ALA A 173 -11.34 0.00 6.36
N VAL A 174 -11.79 -1.24 6.23
CA VAL A 174 -12.90 -1.59 5.32
C VAL A 174 -14.25 -1.49 6.01
N ILE A 175 -14.38 -2.06 7.22
CA ILE A 175 -15.67 -2.09 7.92
C ILE A 175 -15.95 -0.77 8.65
N GLY A 176 -14.95 -0.24 9.38
CA GLY A 176 -15.13 0.94 10.22
C GLY A 176 -15.29 2.23 9.41
N TYR A 177 -14.41 2.46 8.45
CA TYR A 177 -14.45 3.66 7.60
C TYR A 177 -15.29 3.44 6.34
N GLY A 178 -15.09 2.30 5.67
CA GLY A 178 -15.71 2.03 4.37
C GLY A 178 -17.23 1.90 4.44
N ASN A 179 -17.80 1.14 5.38
CA ASN A 179 -19.24 0.91 5.43
C ASN A 179 -20.06 2.19 5.64
N LYS A 180 -19.53 3.17 6.39
CA LYS A 180 -20.20 4.45 6.53
C LYS A 180 -20.34 5.16 5.17
N ILE A 181 -19.24 5.21 4.41
CA ILE A 181 -19.21 5.87 3.10
C ILE A 181 -20.05 5.07 2.08
N MET A 182 -20.01 3.74 2.13
CA MET A 182 -20.82 2.90 1.25
C MET A 182 -22.32 3.15 1.41
N THR A 183 -22.77 3.42 2.64
CA THR A 183 -24.17 3.81 2.88
C THR A 183 -24.54 5.12 2.19
N GLU A 184 -23.61 6.08 2.12
CA GLU A 184 -23.83 7.34 1.40
C GLU A 184 -23.90 7.14 -0.14
N TRP A 185 -23.36 6.02 -0.63
CA TRP A 185 -23.38 5.65 -2.04
C TRP A 185 -24.48 4.62 -2.40
N ASP A 186 -25.40 4.36 -1.48
CA ASP A 186 -26.44 3.34 -1.60
C ASP A 186 -25.88 1.92 -1.85
N TRP A 187 -24.66 1.67 -1.39
CA TRP A 187 -24.06 0.35 -1.44
C TRP A 187 -24.34 -0.44 -0.18
N ALA A 188 -24.66 -1.73 -0.34
CA ALA A 188 -24.82 -2.62 0.79
C ALA A 188 -23.51 -2.72 1.60
N PRO A 189 -23.56 -2.62 2.94
CA PRO A 189 -22.38 -2.68 3.78
C PRO A 189 -21.67 -4.03 3.66
N LEU A 190 -20.35 -4.02 3.79
CA LEU A 190 -19.50 -5.21 3.75
C LEU A 190 -19.48 -5.93 5.11
N LYS A 191 -19.49 -7.27 5.07
CA LYS A 191 -19.31 -8.10 6.25
C LYS A 191 -17.84 -8.52 6.38
N ARG A 192 -17.32 -8.55 7.61
CA ARG A 192 -15.93 -8.97 7.89
C ARG A 192 -15.58 -10.32 7.25
N LYS A 193 -16.49 -11.31 7.31
CA LYS A 193 -16.27 -12.64 6.72
C LYS A 193 -16.12 -12.58 5.21
N GLU A 194 -16.92 -11.75 4.55
CA GLU A 194 -16.90 -11.52 3.10
C GLU A 194 -15.56 -10.91 2.66
N VAL A 195 -15.15 -9.81 3.29
CA VAL A 195 -13.87 -9.15 3.01
C VAL A 195 -12.70 -10.10 3.24
N ARG A 196 -12.68 -10.78 4.38
CA ARG A 196 -11.62 -11.74 4.69
C ARG A 196 -11.54 -12.88 3.68
N HIS A 197 -12.67 -13.42 3.26
CA HIS A 197 -12.72 -14.49 2.27
C HIS A 197 -12.14 -14.00 0.93
N PHE A 198 -12.56 -12.82 0.49
CA PHE A 198 -12.07 -12.21 -0.74
C PHE A 198 -10.55 -12.00 -0.69
N LEU A 199 -10.04 -11.33 0.34
CA LEU A 199 -8.62 -11.00 0.46
C LEU A 199 -7.70 -12.23 0.51
N LEU A 200 -8.14 -13.34 1.11
CA LEU A 200 -7.29 -14.50 1.31
C LEU A 200 -7.44 -15.59 0.24
N ASN A 201 -8.57 -15.62 -0.49
CA ASN A 201 -8.86 -16.75 -1.38
C ASN A 201 -9.18 -16.36 -2.83
N ASN A 202 -9.51 -15.08 -3.10
CA ASN A 202 -9.96 -14.67 -4.42
C ASN A 202 -9.15 -13.53 -5.03
N LEU A 203 -8.47 -12.74 -4.19
CA LEU A 203 -7.72 -11.57 -4.64
C LEU A 203 -6.38 -12.00 -5.25
N PRO A 204 -6.10 -11.66 -6.51
CA PRO A 204 -4.74 -11.76 -7.04
C PRO A 204 -3.79 -10.86 -6.25
N VAL A 205 -2.67 -11.43 -5.79
CA VAL A 205 -1.68 -10.70 -4.99
C VAL A 205 -0.29 -10.92 -5.53
N GLU A 206 0.39 -9.82 -5.75
CA GLU A 206 1.80 -9.78 -6.10
C GLU A 206 2.62 -9.23 -4.93
N TYR A 207 3.57 -10.00 -4.44
CA TYR A 207 4.61 -9.52 -3.55
C TYR A 207 5.83 -9.13 -4.38
N ALA A 208 6.00 -7.83 -4.62
CA ALA A 208 7.11 -7.27 -5.41
C ALA A 208 8.37 -7.15 -4.55
N ILE A 209 8.93 -8.28 -4.17
CA ILE A 209 10.14 -8.42 -3.34
C ILE A 209 11.05 -9.48 -3.92
N SER A 210 12.35 -9.42 -3.61
CA SER A 210 13.30 -10.39 -4.14
C SER A 210 12.99 -11.81 -3.69
N LYS A 211 12.85 -12.72 -4.65
CA LYS A 211 12.68 -14.17 -4.42
C LYS A 211 13.86 -14.78 -3.66
N ARG A 212 15.05 -14.16 -3.73
CA ARG A 212 16.24 -14.58 -2.98
C ARG A 212 16.14 -14.22 -1.51
N LEU A 213 15.55 -13.05 -1.20
CA LEU A 213 15.34 -12.60 0.18
C LEU A 213 14.10 -13.22 0.81
N PHE A 214 13.07 -13.42 0.01
CA PHE A 214 11.80 -14.00 0.47
C PHE A 214 11.30 -15.03 -0.55
N PRO A 215 11.75 -16.29 -0.46
CA PRO A 215 11.25 -17.36 -1.30
C PRO A 215 9.74 -17.56 -1.10
N GLN A 216 9.02 -17.76 -2.19
CA GLN A 216 7.58 -17.99 -2.12
C GLN A 216 7.27 -19.24 -1.30
N PRO A 217 6.46 -19.13 -0.23
CA PRO A 217 6.05 -20.31 0.53
C PRO A 217 5.25 -21.29 -0.34
N PRO A 218 5.60 -22.59 -0.35
CA PRO A 218 4.96 -23.58 -1.24
C PRO A 218 3.49 -23.86 -0.88
N TYR A 219 3.04 -23.42 0.28
CA TYR A 219 1.66 -23.57 0.76
C TYR A 219 0.78 -22.35 0.48
N TRP A 220 1.30 -21.33 -0.22
CA TRP A 220 0.48 -20.20 -0.67
C TRP A 220 -0.36 -20.60 -1.89
N PRO A 221 -1.57 -20.05 -2.05
CA PRO A 221 -2.41 -20.30 -3.22
C PRO A 221 -1.79 -19.74 -4.50
N GLU A 222 -2.16 -20.31 -5.65
CA GLU A 222 -1.59 -19.96 -6.97
C GLU A 222 -1.78 -18.49 -7.38
N HIS A 223 -2.83 -17.84 -6.90
CA HIS A 223 -3.10 -16.43 -7.17
C HIS A 223 -2.25 -15.46 -6.34
N VAL A 224 -1.36 -15.98 -5.48
CA VAL A 224 -0.42 -15.20 -4.67
C VAL A 224 0.99 -15.50 -5.15
N LYS A 225 1.68 -14.48 -5.62
CA LYS A 225 3.00 -14.62 -6.24
C LYS A 225 4.03 -13.70 -5.60
N VAL A 226 5.28 -14.17 -5.54
CA VAL A 226 6.47 -13.35 -5.27
C VAL A 226 7.18 -13.14 -6.60
N THR A 227 7.41 -11.89 -7.02
CA THR A 227 7.82 -11.59 -8.40
C THR A 227 9.22 -11.04 -8.56
N ASP A 228 9.85 -10.53 -7.57
CA ASP A 228 11.04 -9.69 -7.49
C ASP A 228 10.70 -8.18 -7.41
N PHE A 229 11.71 -7.37 -7.09
CA PHE A 229 11.56 -5.93 -7.04
C PHE A 229 11.22 -5.38 -8.41
N ARG A 230 10.33 -4.39 -8.43
CA ARG A 230 10.05 -3.59 -9.62
C ARG A 230 10.86 -2.32 -9.55
N GLU A 231 11.74 -2.13 -10.53
CA GLU A 231 12.67 -1.02 -10.59
C GLU A 231 12.41 -0.17 -11.82
N ARG A 232 12.35 1.15 -11.62
CA ARG A 232 12.26 2.11 -12.72
C ARG A 232 13.58 2.22 -13.46
N ASN A 233 13.54 2.37 -14.78
CA ASN A 233 14.72 2.72 -15.55
C ASN A 233 15.04 4.22 -15.42
N LYS A 234 15.65 4.62 -14.30
CA LYS A 234 16.00 6.02 -14.00
C LYS A 234 17.15 6.56 -14.84
N SER A 235 17.89 5.72 -15.56
CA SER A 235 19.00 6.15 -16.40
C SER A 235 18.56 7.06 -17.56
N LYS A 236 17.28 7.02 -17.93
CA LYS A 236 16.69 7.90 -18.97
C LYS A 236 16.56 9.37 -18.54
N HIS A 237 16.55 9.65 -17.23
CA HIS A 237 16.21 10.99 -16.70
C HIS A 237 17.21 11.49 -15.66
N TRP A 238 18.27 10.74 -15.37
CA TRP A 238 19.25 11.13 -14.38
C TRP A 238 20.51 11.66 -15.07
N GLU A 239 20.84 12.92 -14.78
CA GLU A 239 22.12 13.53 -15.11
C GLU A 239 22.87 13.85 -13.82
N PRO A 240 24.19 13.50 -13.72
CA PRO A 240 24.96 13.84 -12.54
C PRO A 240 25.10 15.35 -12.40
N SER A 241 24.99 15.87 -11.18
CA SER A 241 25.25 17.27 -10.92
C SER A 241 26.73 17.60 -11.19
N GLU A 242 27.04 18.85 -11.55
CA GLU A 242 28.41 19.31 -11.76
C GLU A 242 29.30 19.07 -10.53
N ASP A 243 28.76 19.27 -9.31
CA ASP A 243 29.46 18.99 -8.06
C ASP A 243 29.83 17.49 -7.91
N LEU A 244 28.95 16.59 -8.34
CA LEU A 244 29.22 15.15 -8.31
C LEU A 244 30.29 14.77 -9.34
N ILE A 245 30.25 15.34 -10.53
CA ILE A 245 31.26 15.12 -11.57
C ILE A 245 32.63 15.57 -11.04
N GLN A 246 32.74 16.81 -10.53
CA GLN A 246 33.95 17.36 -9.96
C GLN A 246 34.49 16.54 -8.78
N PHE A 247 33.57 16.02 -7.92
CA PHE A 247 33.95 15.16 -6.83
C PHE A 247 34.55 13.83 -7.32
N ILE A 248 33.93 13.19 -8.31
CA ILE A 248 34.43 11.93 -8.89
C ILE A 248 35.79 12.15 -9.57
N GLU A 249 35.93 13.20 -10.36
CA GLU A 249 37.19 13.55 -11.06
C GLU A 249 38.33 13.79 -10.06
N LYS A 250 38.07 14.47 -8.96
CA LYS A 250 39.06 14.76 -7.91
C LYS A 250 39.60 13.50 -7.21
N PHE A 251 38.86 12.38 -7.23
CA PHE A 251 39.22 11.12 -6.55
C PHE A 251 39.50 9.98 -7.55
N GLN A 252 39.64 10.27 -8.86
CA GLN A 252 40.01 9.28 -9.87
C GLN A 252 41.54 9.09 -10.02
N ASP A 253 42.36 9.83 -9.31
CA ASP A 253 43.80 9.56 -9.24
C ASP A 253 44.07 8.47 -8.20
N PRO A 254 44.77 7.37 -8.60
CA PRO A 254 45.05 6.23 -7.72
C PRO A 254 46.09 6.54 -6.65
#